data_7cf865e7a6e2231b50f59e8f36fcdcaf
#
_entry.id   7cf865e7a6e2231b50f59e8f36fcdcaf
#
_cell.length_a   1.000
_cell.length_b   1.000
_cell.length_c   1.000
_cell.angle_alpha   90.00
_cell.angle_beta   90.00
_cell.angle_gamma   90.00
#
_symmetry.space_group_name_H-M   'P 1'
#
loop_
_entity.id
_entity.type
_entity.pdbx_description
1 polymer ?
#
loop_
_entity_poly.entity_id
_entity_poly.type
_entity_poly.pdbx_seq_one_letter_code
_entity_poly.pdbx_strand_id
1 'polypeptide(L)'
;SESPSATELKVPDFIEFMMKDQPEMQTPMRGGLMWLDFEADELFGKKFNDLTEDEVIQIVDLVAWPEKATEAYSGGVRWFNMLRNLTCSGYFSTEAGWKYMGYMGNKANVWDGVPQNVLDKHSLSNPEKYISIYLKPEERGKVAEWDEEGNLIG
;
A
#
# COMPACT_ATOMS: atom_id res chain seq x y z
N SER A 1 -7.93 -18.12 -1.96
CA SER A 1 -7.60 -16.82 -1.36
C SER A 1 -8.88 -15.97 -1.31
N GLU A 2 -9.14 -15.31 -0.20
CA GLU A 2 -10.32 -14.43 -0.05
C GLU A 2 -10.10 -13.05 -0.67
N SER A 3 -8.90 -12.78 -1.18
CA SER A 3 -8.53 -11.51 -1.81
C SER A 3 -8.06 -11.75 -3.25
N PRO A 4 -8.31 -10.79 -4.18
CA PRO A 4 -7.83 -10.89 -5.55
C PRO A 4 -6.29 -10.87 -5.60
N SER A 5 -5.72 -11.47 -6.63
CA SER A 5 -4.28 -11.43 -6.87
C SER A 5 -3.79 -10.04 -7.32
N ALA A 6 -2.49 -9.79 -7.19
CA ALA A 6 -1.87 -8.55 -7.69
C ALA A 6 -2.08 -8.36 -9.20
N THR A 7 -2.09 -9.44 -9.96
CA THR A 7 -2.33 -9.40 -11.41
C THR A 7 -3.76 -8.99 -11.74
N GLU A 8 -4.76 -9.57 -11.03
CA GLU A 8 -6.16 -9.19 -11.21
C GLU A 8 -6.41 -7.71 -10.87
N LEU A 9 -5.66 -7.14 -9.93
CA LEU A 9 -5.71 -5.73 -9.56
C LEU A 9 -4.83 -4.82 -10.43
N LYS A 10 -4.29 -5.34 -11.53
CA LYS A 10 -3.44 -4.59 -12.48
C LYS A 10 -2.20 -3.95 -11.83
N VAL A 11 -1.66 -4.57 -10.79
CA VAL A 11 -0.42 -4.11 -10.17
C VAL A 11 0.76 -4.10 -11.15
N PRO A 12 0.90 -5.06 -12.11
CA PRO A 12 1.93 -4.95 -13.14
C PRO A 12 1.84 -3.66 -13.96
N ASP A 13 0.64 -3.19 -14.30
CA ASP A 13 0.44 -1.92 -15.05
C ASP A 13 0.90 -0.72 -14.20
N PHE A 14 0.65 -0.75 -12.90
CA PHE A 14 1.17 0.26 -11.96
C PHE A 14 2.70 0.25 -11.93
N ILE A 15 3.34 -0.93 -11.87
CA ILE A 15 4.80 -1.04 -11.87
C ILE A 15 5.38 -0.50 -13.19
N GLU A 16 4.75 -0.82 -14.34
CA GLU A 16 5.16 -0.28 -15.63
C GLU A 16 5.04 1.25 -15.67
N PHE A 17 3.96 1.80 -15.13
CA PHE A 17 3.80 3.24 -14.99
C PHE A 17 4.93 3.85 -14.14
N MET A 18 5.24 3.27 -12.99
CA MET A 18 6.34 3.74 -12.13
C MET A 18 7.69 3.70 -12.84
N MET A 19 7.95 2.70 -13.68
CA MET A 19 9.19 2.64 -14.49
C MET A 19 9.26 3.75 -15.54
N LYS A 20 8.12 4.25 -16.02
CA LYS A 20 8.06 5.39 -16.95
C LYS A 20 8.22 6.73 -16.22
N ASP A 21 7.59 6.86 -15.06
CA ASP A 21 7.60 8.06 -14.23
C ASP A 21 8.95 8.29 -13.55
N GLN A 22 9.63 7.20 -13.15
CA GLN A 22 10.93 7.19 -12.50
C GLN A 22 11.95 6.36 -13.29
N PRO A 23 12.55 6.94 -14.37
CA PRO A 23 13.41 6.19 -15.28
C PRO A 23 14.65 5.56 -14.64
N GLU A 24 15.14 6.12 -13.53
CA GLU A 24 16.26 5.58 -12.75
C GLU A 24 15.99 4.19 -12.20
N MET A 25 14.73 3.81 -12.00
CA MET A 25 14.33 2.48 -11.55
C MET A 25 14.41 1.42 -12.66
N GLN A 26 14.49 1.82 -13.92
CA GLN A 26 14.50 0.87 -15.06
C GLN A 26 15.72 -0.03 -15.07
N THR A 27 16.90 0.52 -14.79
CA THR A 27 18.15 -0.25 -14.80
C THR A 27 18.14 -1.36 -13.74
N PRO A 28 17.86 -1.07 -12.45
CA PRO A 28 17.76 -2.13 -11.45
C PRO A 28 16.61 -3.10 -11.73
N MET A 29 15.47 -2.64 -12.28
CA MET A 29 14.37 -3.53 -12.63
C MET A 29 14.76 -4.53 -13.72
N ARG A 30 15.36 -4.06 -14.81
CA ARG A 30 15.85 -4.93 -15.89
C ARG A 30 16.93 -5.89 -15.40
N GLY A 31 17.85 -5.40 -14.57
CA GLY A 31 18.92 -6.23 -13.99
C GLY A 31 18.35 -7.38 -13.16
N GLY A 32 17.33 -7.12 -12.35
CA GLY A 32 16.67 -8.16 -11.56
C GLY A 32 15.89 -9.16 -12.39
N LEU A 33 15.18 -8.72 -13.43
CA LEU A 33 14.50 -9.63 -14.36
C LEU A 33 15.51 -10.54 -15.10
N MET A 34 16.62 -9.98 -15.57
CA MET A 34 17.69 -10.77 -16.18
C MET A 34 18.33 -11.76 -15.19
N TRP A 35 18.47 -11.37 -13.94
CA TRP A 35 18.97 -12.24 -12.88
C TRP A 35 18.04 -13.42 -12.64
N LEU A 36 16.71 -13.25 -12.67
CA LEU A 36 15.76 -14.37 -12.57
C LEU A 36 15.95 -15.39 -13.68
N ASP A 37 16.11 -14.93 -14.93
CA ASP A 37 16.37 -15.84 -16.06
C ASP A 37 17.72 -16.56 -15.92
N PHE A 38 18.74 -15.87 -15.42
CA PHE A 38 20.06 -16.45 -15.16
C PHE A 38 20.00 -17.55 -14.09
N GLU A 39 19.37 -17.29 -12.93
CA GLU A 39 19.24 -18.28 -11.85
C GLU A 39 18.37 -19.46 -12.27
N ALA A 40 17.33 -19.20 -13.08
CA ALA A 40 16.48 -20.27 -13.61
C ALA A 40 17.25 -21.22 -14.54
N ASP A 41 18.13 -20.68 -15.39
CA ASP A 41 18.98 -21.47 -16.26
C ASP A 41 20.04 -22.26 -15.47
N GLU A 42 20.73 -21.59 -14.52
CA GLU A 42 21.76 -22.21 -13.69
C GLU A 42 21.21 -23.36 -12.81
N LEU A 43 20.04 -23.17 -12.20
CA LEU A 43 19.49 -24.15 -11.27
C LEU A 43 18.68 -25.26 -11.95
N PHE A 44 17.97 -24.93 -13.04
CA PHE A 44 16.98 -25.81 -13.63
C PHE A 44 17.13 -26.03 -15.14
N GLY A 45 18.04 -25.31 -15.82
CA GLY A 45 18.23 -25.37 -17.29
C GLY A 45 16.99 -24.91 -18.06
N LYS A 46 16.20 -23.96 -17.49
CA LYS A 46 14.94 -23.45 -18.03
C LYS A 46 14.91 -21.93 -18.01
N LYS A 47 14.01 -21.33 -18.79
CA LYS A 47 13.67 -19.92 -18.62
C LYS A 47 12.79 -19.75 -17.39
N PHE A 48 12.85 -18.59 -16.73
CA PHE A 48 12.07 -18.33 -15.53
C PHE A 48 10.56 -18.54 -15.74
N ASN A 49 10.03 -18.15 -16.88
CA ASN A 49 8.60 -18.30 -17.22
C ASN A 49 8.17 -19.78 -17.44
N ASP A 50 9.11 -20.69 -17.60
CA ASP A 50 8.84 -22.12 -17.82
C ASP A 50 8.99 -22.95 -16.52
N LEU A 51 9.27 -22.28 -15.39
CA LEU A 51 9.43 -22.90 -14.08
C LEU A 51 8.09 -23.29 -13.47
N THR A 52 8.10 -24.34 -12.68
CA THR A 52 7.00 -24.68 -11.78
C THR A 52 6.96 -23.72 -10.58
N GLU A 53 5.84 -23.67 -9.87
CA GLU A 53 5.69 -22.84 -8.66
C GLU A 53 6.76 -23.17 -7.60
N ASP A 54 7.06 -24.45 -7.37
CA ASP A 54 8.08 -24.88 -6.41
C ASP A 54 9.49 -24.43 -6.83
N GLU A 55 9.80 -24.45 -8.14
CA GLU A 55 11.08 -23.97 -8.67
C GLU A 55 11.20 -22.45 -8.53
N VAL A 56 10.11 -21.70 -8.79
CA VAL A 56 10.05 -20.25 -8.56
C VAL A 56 10.31 -19.92 -7.08
N ILE A 57 9.66 -20.62 -6.16
CA ILE A 57 9.85 -20.42 -4.72
C ILE A 57 11.32 -20.62 -4.32
N GLN A 58 12.00 -21.63 -4.86
CA GLN A 58 13.41 -21.87 -4.58
C GLN A 58 14.30 -20.69 -5.00
N ILE A 59 14.06 -20.07 -6.17
CA ILE A 59 14.80 -18.88 -6.60
C ILE A 59 14.46 -17.68 -5.70
N VAL A 60 13.17 -17.46 -5.41
CA VAL A 60 12.72 -16.34 -4.59
C VAL A 60 13.30 -16.43 -3.18
N ASP A 61 13.39 -17.61 -2.59
CA ASP A 61 13.95 -17.83 -1.26
C ASP A 61 15.43 -17.42 -1.14
N LEU A 62 16.20 -17.39 -2.24
CA LEU A 62 17.58 -16.88 -2.24
C LEU A 62 17.68 -15.40 -1.88
N VAL A 63 16.62 -14.62 -2.13
CA VAL A 63 16.62 -13.15 -2.02
C VAL A 63 15.50 -12.57 -1.15
N ALA A 64 14.48 -13.35 -0.82
CA ALA A 64 13.31 -12.88 -0.05
C ALA A 64 13.63 -12.54 1.40
N TRP A 65 14.67 -13.16 1.95
CA TRP A 65 15.05 -13.05 3.36
C TRP A 65 16.44 -12.43 3.51
N PRO A 66 16.56 -11.09 3.63
CA PRO A 66 17.85 -10.41 3.66
C PRO A 66 18.83 -10.95 4.70
N GLU A 67 18.32 -11.38 5.86
CA GLU A 67 19.11 -11.93 6.96
C GLU A 67 19.65 -13.34 6.70
N LYS A 68 19.13 -14.02 5.69
CA LYS A 68 19.56 -15.38 5.30
C LYS A 68 20.34 -15.40 3.97
N ALA A 69 20.20 -14.33 3.19
CA ALA A 69 20.84 -14.22 1.90
C ALA A 69 22.37 -14.11 2.03
N THR A 70 23.10 -14.79 1.15
CA THR A 70 24.55 -14.63 1.08
C THR A 70 24.94 -13.30 0.43
N GLU A 71 26.17 -12.85 0.63
CA GLU A 71 26.68 -11.60 0.03
C GLU A 71 26.59 -11.61 -1.51
N ALA A 72 26.76 -12.79 -2.11
CA ALA A 72 26.62 -12.99 -3.56
C ALA A 72 25.25 -12.58 -4.10
N TYR A 73 24.19 -12.74 -3.31
CA TYR A 73 22.82 -12.39 -3.67
C TYR A 73 22.40 -10.99 -3.24
N SER A 74 23.30 -10.17 -2.69
CA SER A 74 22.97 -8.83 -2.17
C SER A 74 22.31 -7.91 -3.22
N GLY A 75 22.68 -8.05 -4.49
CA GLY A 75 22.03 -7.34 -5.61
C GLY A 75 20.59 -7.78 -5.83
N GLY A 76 20.36 -9.09 -5.84
CA GLY A 76 19.04 -9.71 -5.95
C GLY A 76 18.12 -9.31 -4.79
N VAL A 77 18.65 -9.30 -3.55
CA VAL A 77 17.92 -8.83 -2.36
C VAL A 77 17.42 -7.39 -2.51
N ARG A 78 18.30 -6.48 -2.96
CA ARG A 78 17.89 -5.08 -3.19
C ARG A 78 16.81 -4.95 -4.24
N TRP A 79 16.96 -5.67 -5.35
CA TRP A 79 15.97 -5.71 -6.42
C TRP A 79 14.64 -6.30 -5.95
N PHE A 80 14.66 -7.45 -5.28
CA PHE A 80 13.46 -8.10 -4.75
C PHE A 80 12.70 -7.20 -3.77
N ASN A 81 13.42 -6.51 -2.88
CA ASN A 81 12.81 -5.53 -1.97
C ASN A 81 12.15 -4.38 -2.74
N MET A 82 12.77 -3.88 -3.80
CA MET A 82 12.17 -2.85 -4.66
C MET A 82 10.89 -3.36 -5.32
N LEU A 83 10.93 -4.54 -5.94
CA LEU A 83 9.77 -5.16 -6.59
C LEU A 83 8.63 -5.42 -5.58
N ARG A 84 8.95 -5.97 -4.42
CA ARG A 84 7.97 -6.20 -3.34
C ARG A 84 7.33 -4.89 -2.88
N ASN A 85 8.10 -3.84 -2.67
CA ASN A 85 7.58 -2.55 -2.24
C ASN A 85 6.66 -1.93 -3.30
N LEU A 86 7.02 -1.99 -4.58
CA LEU A 86 6.15 -1.56 -5.68
C LEU A 86 4.87 -2.38 -5.75
N THR A 87 4.98 -3.70 -5.59
CA THR A 87 3.82 -4.60 -5.57
C THR A 87 2.88 -4.27 -4.41
N CYS A 88 3.41 -4.08 -3.20
CA CYS A 88 2.63 -3.67 -2.03
C CYS A 88 1.99 -2.29 -2.25
N SER A 89 2.73 -1.32 -2.77
CA SER A 89 2.22 0.03 -3.05
C SER A 89 1.08 -0.01 -4.07
N GLY A 90 1.23 -0.75 -5.16
CA GLY A 90 0.19 -0.93 -6.16
C GLY A 90 -1.04 -1.65 -5.60
N TYR A 91 -0.84 -2.75 -4.87
CA TYR A 91 -1.92 -3.54 -4.31
C TYR A 91 -2.74 -2.75 -3.28
N PHE A 92 -2.07 -2.17 -2.28
CA PHE A 92 -2.73 -1.48 -1.17
C PHE A 92 -3.20 -0.06 -1.49
N SER A 93 -2.95 0.45 -2.71
CA SER A 93 -3.63 1.63 -3.23
C SER A 93 -4.94 1.33 -3.95
N THR A 94 -5.31 0.06 -4.11
CA THR A 94 -6.61 -0.34 -4.68
C THR A 94 -7.70 -0.43 -3.62
N GLU A 95 -8.96 -0.32 -4.05
CA GLU A 95 -10.12 -0.51 -3.16
C GLU A 95 -10.13 -1.89 -2.49
N ALA A 96 -9.74 -2.95 -3.22
CA ALA A 96 -9.64 -4.30 -2.69
C ALA A 96 -8.54 -4.40 -1.60
N GLY A 97 -7.38 -3.76 -1.82
CA GLY A 97 -6.31 -3.68 -0.84
C GLY A 97 -6.73 -2.93 0.43
N TRP A 98 -7.47 -1.84 0.30
CA TRP A 98 -8.02 -1.10 1.45
C TRP A 98 -9.00 -1.95 2.24
N LYS A 99 -9.92 -2.65 1.57
CA LYS A 99 -10.86 -3.57 2.22
C LYS A 99 -10.15 -4.68 2.96
N TYR A 100 -9.10 -5.25 2.36
CA TYR A 100 -8.30 -6.30 2.99
C TYR A 100 -7.59 -5.81 4.27
N MET A 101 -7.05 -4.59 4.26
CA MET A 101 -6.44 -3.96 5.44
C MET A 101 -7.45 -3.48 6.48
N GLY A 102 -8.75 -3.45 6.17
CA GLY A 102 -9.76 -2.80 7.01
C GLY A 102 -9.61 -1.27 7.05
N TYR A 103 -8.91 -0.68 6.07
CA TYR A 103 -8.75 0.77 6.02
C TYR A 103 -10.04 1.44 5.55
N MET A 104 -10.60 2.26 6.42
CA MET A 104 -11.88 2.95 6.16
C MET A 104 -11.70 4.40 5.68
N GLY A 105 -10.48 4.81 5.41
CA GLY A 105 -10.17 6.20 5.06
C GLY A 105 -10.27 7.16 6.26
N ASN A 106 -10.03 8.42 5.97
CA ASN A 106 -10.24 9.49 6.95
C ASN A 106 -11.74 9.79 7.02
N LYS A 107 -12.32 9.66 8.20
CA LYS A 107 -13.68 10.10 8.48
C LYS A 107 -13.64 11.48 9.12
N ALA A 108 -14.63 12.31 8.83
CA ALA A 108 -14.79 13.56 9.53
C ALA A 108 -14.80 13.31 11.04
N ASN A 109 -13.89 13.96 11.76
CA ASN A 109 -13.80 13.82 13.20
C ASN A 109 -14.89 14.64 13.86
N VAL A 110 -15.67 14.02 14.71
CA VAL A 110 -16.66 14.70 15.54
C VAL A 110 -16.00 15.00 16.87
N TRP A 111 -15.91 16.27 17.20
CA TRP A 111 -15.44 16.72 18.49
C TRP A 111 -16.62 16.80 19.47
N ASP A 112 -16.65 15.91 20.42
CA ASP A 112 -17.63 15.90 21.53
C ASP A 112 -17.03 16.44 22.84
N GLY A 113 -15.85 17.01 22.75
CA GLY A 113 -15.13 17.56 23.88
C GLY A 113 -14.13 16.57 24.50
N VAL A 114 -13.50 17.01 25.56
CA VAL A 114 -12.64 16.14 26.39
C VAL A 114 -13.54 15.24 27.24
N PRO A 115 -13.23 13.92 27.39
CA PRO A 115 -14.03 13.04 28.21
C PRO A 115 -14.24 13.58 29.64
N GLN A 116 -15.47 13.49 30.16
CA GLN A 116 -15.85 14.10 31.43
C GLN A 116 -14.99 13.65 32.61
N ASN A 117 -14.61 12.37 32.65
CA ASN A 117 -13.73 11.84 33.69
C ASN A 117 -12.31 12.45 33.70
N VAL A 118 -11.86 13.02 32.59
CA VAL A 118 -10.61 13.75 32.50
C VAL A 118 -10.80 15.19 32.98
N LEU A 119 -11.88 15.83 32.56
CA LEU A 119 -12.23 17.18 32.96
C LEU A 119 -12.39 17.30 34.49
N ASP A 120 -13.08 16.34 35.11
CA ASP A 120 -13.33 16.30 36.53
C ASP A 120 -12.04 16.26 37.36
N LYS A 121 -11.01 15.53 36.87
CA LYS A 121 -9.70 15.46 37.49
C LYS A 121 -8.97 16.82 37.57
N HIS A 122 -9.29 17.70 36.63
CA HIS A 122 -8.66 19.02 36.49
C HIS A 122 -9.59 20.16 36.83
N SER A 123 -10.79 19.90 37.34
CA SER A 123 -11.83 20.90 37.62
C SER A 123 -12.12 21.82 36.44
N LEU A 124 -12.16 21.21 35.24
CA LEU A 124 -12.44 21.90 33.97
C LEU A 124 -13.81 21.51 33.42
N SER A 125 -14.33 22.30 32.51
CA SER A 125 -15.54 22.01 31.73
C SER A 125 -15.31 22.26 30.23
N ASN A 126 -15.99 21.52 29.39
CA ASN A 126 -15.99 21.80 27.96
C ASN A 126 -16.70 23.15 27.70
N PRO A 127 -16.12 24.02 26.87
CA PRO A 127 -16.78 25.28 26.51
C PRO A 127 -17.90 25.03 25.49
N GLU A 128 -19.14 24.95 25.97
CA GLU A 128 -20.35 24.68 25.18
C GLU A 128 -20.49 25.52 23.91
N LYS A 129 -20.00 26.75 23.96
CA LYS A 129 -20.02 27.67 22.80
C LYS A 129 -19.26 27.16 21.58
N TYR A 130 -18.28 26.26 21.78
CA TYR A 130 -17.51 25.68 20.68
C TYR A 130 -18.10 24.35 20.20
N ILE A 131 -18.78 23.60 21.04
CA ILE A 131 -19.38 22.31 20.69
C ILE A 131 -20.41 22.49 19.58
N SER A 132 -21.19 23.57 19.62
CA SER A 132 -22.24 23.85 18.65
C SER A 132 -21.76 24.16 17.23
N ILE A 133 -20.47 24.50 17.06
CA ILE A 133 -19.88 24.80 15.73
C ILE A 133 -19.14 23.62 15.10
N TYR A 134 -19.00 22.51 15.82
CA TYR A 134 -18.38 21.31 15.29
C TYR A 134 -19.42 20.41 14.57
N LEU A 135 -18.90 19.60 13.65
CA LEU A 135 -19.72 18.64 12.90
C LEU A 135 -20.42 17.66 13.86
N LYS A 136 -21.72 17.53 13.74
CA LYS A 136 -22.50 16.59 14.54
C LYS A 136 -22.31 15.13 14.04
N PRO A 137 -22.44 14.12 14.94
CA PRO A 137 -22.28 12.70 14.56
C PRO A 137 -23.16 12.30 13.38
N GLU A 138 -24.41 12.76 13.34
CA GLU A 138 -25.40 12.49 12.30
C GLU A 138 -25.07 13.14 10.95
N GLU A 139 -24.22 14.15 10.94
CA GLU A 139 -23.80 14.87 9.74
C GLU A 139 -22.48 14.34 9.16
N ARG A 140 -21.82 13.39 9.84
CA ARG A 140 -20.52 12.84 9.46
C ARG A 140 -20.47 12.26 8.03
N GLY A 141 -21.59 11.72 7.55
CA GLY A 141 -21.68 11.10 6.23
C GLY A 141 -22.23 12.03 5.13
N LYS A 142 -22.56 13.27 5.46
CA LYS A 142 -23.05 14.23 4.46
C LYS A 142 -21.88 14.72 3.60
N VAL A 143 -22.07 14.69 2.30
CA VAL A 143 -21.16 15.31 1.33
C VAL A 143 -21.62 16.74 1.12
N ALA A 144 -20.69 17.68 1.23
CA ALA A 144 -21.00 19.10 0.97
C ALA A 144 -21.33 19.31 -0.51
N GLU A 145 -22.46 19.93 -0.79
CA GLU A 145 -22.88 20.32 -2.13
C GLU A 145 -22.79 21.83 -2.27
N TRP A 146 -22.28 22.31 -3.40
CA TRP A 146 -22.03 23.70 -3.68
C TRP A 146 -22.77 24.11 -4.95
N ASP A 147 -23.32 25.32 -4.98
CA ASP A 147 -23.88 25.90 -6.20
C ASP A 147 -22.76 26.40 -7.15
N GLU A 148 -23.16 26.90 -8.33
CA GLU A 148 -22.23 27.44 -9.33
C GLU A 148 -21.52 28.73 -8.83
N GLU A 149 -22.08 29.42 -7.88
CA GLU A 149 -21.53 30.61 -7.24
C GLU A 149 -20.60 30.28 -6.05
N GLY A 150 -20.50 28.99 -5.67
CA GLY A 150 -19.64 28.51 -4.57
C GLY A 150 -20.26 28.64 -3.18
N ASN A 151 -21.59 28.75 -3.08
CA ASN A 151 -22.30 28.72 -1.80
C ASN A 151 -22.66 27.27 -1.43
N LEU A 152 -22.56 26.95 -0.13
CA LEU A 152 -22.95 25.63 0.39
C LEU A 152 -24.48 25.49 0.34
N ILE A 153 -24.99 24.44 -0.31
CA ILE A 153 -26.43 24.18 -0.50
C ILE A 153 -26.92 22.86 0.11
N GLY A 154 -26.03 21.97 0.57
CA GLY A 154 -26.41 20.69 1.19
C GLY A 154 -25.36 20.09 2.10
#